data_93515a76998a4d7317c86f5d21eeccbc
#
_entry.id   93515a76998a4d7317c86f5d21eeccbc
#
_cell.length_a   1.000
_cell.length_b   1.000
_cell.length_c   1.000
_cell.angle_alpha   90.00
_cell.angle_beta   90.00
_cell.angle_gamma   90.00
#
_symmetry.space_group_name_H-M   'P 1'
#
loop_
_entity.id
_entity.type
_entity.pdbx_description
1 polymer ?
#
loop_
_entity_poly.entity_id
_entity_poly.type
_entity_poly.pdbx_seq_one_letter_code
_entity_poly.pdbx_strand_id
1 'polypeptide(L)'
;VLESALLGLLQRHAALRSRFSEGGEKQIYEAPPTGLKLRLEDWSGLEESEAAERLAAACAEEQRTPFDLVHGPLVRLWLAVLTPVKHALVITAHHLVCDGWSFGMLIAELSTLYNARLAGGEAKLPPAMSFRDYAHELQKMQGSSEQQSAEVYWIEQFKDGAPALELPTD
;
A
#
# COMPACT_ATOMS: atom_id res chain seq x y z
N VAL A 1 0.95 20.36 -5.29
CA VAL A 1 -0.34 19.68 -5.19
C VAL A 1 -0.17 18.20 -4.88
N LEU A 2 0.59 17.44 -5.70
CA LEU A 2 0.74 15.99 -5.52
C LEU A 2 1.35 15.62 -4.17
N GLU A 3 2.44 16.28 -3.75
CA GLU A 3 3.06 16.05 -2.44
C GLU A 3 2.07 16.26 -1.28
N SER A 4 1.24 17.30 -1.37
CA SER A 4 0.21 17.57 -0.37
C SER A 4 -0.91 16.51 -0.36
N ALA A 5 -1.27 15.95 -1.52
CA ALA A 5 -2.25 14.86 -1.61
C ALA A 5 -1.68 13.56 -1.03
N LEU A 6 -0.46 13.20 -1.38
CA LEU A 6 0.26 12.04 -0.83
C LEU A 6 0.50 12.17 0.68
N LEU A 7 0.86 13.36 1.15
CA LEU A 7 0.97 13.65 2.57
C LEU A 7 -0.34 13.40 3.30
N GLY A 8 -1.46 13.87 2.74
CA GLY A 8 -2.81 13.60 3.27
C GLY A 8 -3.13 12.11 3.35
N LEU A 9 -2.73 11.33 2.35
CA LEU A 9 -2.89 9.88 2.34
C LEU A 9 -2.07 9.20 3.44
N LEU A 10 -0.80 9.58 3.59
CA LEU A 10 0.09 9.07 4.65
C LEU A 10 -0.41 9.45 6.06
N GLN A 11 -0.94 10.66 6.22
CA GLN A 11 -1.53 11.11 7.50
C GLN A 11 -2.78 10.31 7.87
N ARG A 12 -3.60 9.99 6.87
CA ARG A 12 -4.87 9.28 7.02
C ARG A 12 -4.69 7.80 7.37
N HIS A 13 -3.77 7.10 6.71
CA HIS A 13 -3.56 5.67 6.85
C HIS A 13 -2.35 5.34 7.73
N ALA A 14 -2.61 5.02 9.00
CA ALA A 14 -1.54 4.70 9.94
C ALA A 14 -0.70 3.48 9.52
N ALA A 15 -1.28 2.51 8.82
CA ALA A 15 -0.56 1.34 8.32
C ALA A 15 0.62 1.73 7.41
N LEU A 16 0.47 2.78 6.58
CA LEU A 16 1.54 3.26 5.68
C LEU A 16 2.71 3.91 6.43
N ARG A 17 2.54 4.17 7.73
CA ARG A 17 3.52 4.79 8.63
C ARG A 17 3.97 3.84 9.71
N SER A 18 3.80 2.54 9.50
CA SER A 18 4.17 1.54 10.49
C SER A 18 5.50 0.87 10.14
N ARG A 19 6.10 0.31 11.17
CA ARG A 19 7.26 -0.56 11.16
C ARG A 19 7.07 -1.67 12.18
N PHE A 20 7.98 -2.62 12.23
CA PHE A 20 7.85 -3.79 13.10
C PHE A 20 9.03 -3.87 14.10
N SER A 21 8.81 -4.46 15.26
CA SER A 21 9.91 -4.77 16.18
C SER A 21 10.84 -5.84 15.59
N GLU A 22 12.09 -5.93 16.08
CA GLU A 22 13.08 -6.92 15.62
C GLU A 22 12.55 -8.35 15.65
N GLY A 23 11.76 -8.71 16.67
CA GLY A 23 11.13 -10.04 16.77
C GLY A 23 9.85 -10.21 15.97
N GLY A 24 9.35 -9.15 15.28
CA GLY A 24 8.12 -9.18 14.51
C GLY A 24 6.82 -9.20 15.34
N GLU A 25 6.91 -9.16 16.67
CA GLU A 25 5.76 -9.32 17.56
C GLU A 25 4.90 -8.06 17.68
N LYS A 26 5.44 -6.89 17.31
CA LYS A 26 4.77 -5.59 17.48
C LYS A 26 4.81 -4.80 16.19
N GLN A 27 3.65 -4.28 15.81
CA GLN A 27 3.54 -3.22 14.80
C GLN A 27 3.59 -1.86 15.52
N ILE A 28 4.50 -1.00 15.11
CA ILE A 28 4.76 0.31 15.69
C ILE A 28 4.29 1.36 14.70
N TYR A 29 3.41 2.25 15.12
CA TYR A 29 2.89 3.33 14.29
C TYR A 29 3.66 4.61 14.56
N GLU A 30 4.27 5.15 13.50
CA GLU A 30 4.97 6.43 13.57
C GLU A 30 3.99 7.60 13.57
N ALA A 31 4.41 8.72 14.11
CA ALA A 31 3.63 9.95 14.08
C ALA A 31 3.32 10.38 12.63
N PRO A 32 2.17 11.00 12.37
CA PRO A 32 1.88 11.55 11.05
C PRO A 32 2.97 12.51 10.59
N PRO A 33 3.49 12.38 9.35
CA PRO A 33 4.50 13.30 8.85
C PRO A 33 3.93 14.72 8.71
N THR A 34 4.76 15.71 8.97
CA THR A 34 4.39 17.13 8.82
C THR A 34 4.67 17.66 7.41
N GLY A 35 5.41 16.92 6.60
CA GLY A 35 5.73 17.25 5.22
C GLY A 35 6.17 16.02 4.44
N LEU A 36 6.11 16.14 3.13
CA LEU A 36 6.57 15.13 2.18
C LEU A 36 7.31 15.84 1.05
N LYS A 37 8.52 15.37 0.74
CA LYS A 37 9.26 15.77 -0.46
C LYS A 37 9.46 14.53 -1.32
N LEU A 38 8.89 14.55 -2.53
CA LEU A 38 9.07 13.47 -3.48
C LEU A 38 10.46 13.53 -4.11
N ARG A 39 11.07 12.37 -4.30
CA ARG A 39 12.18 12.22 -5.23
C ARG A 39 11.64 12.42 -6.64
N LEU A 40 12.25 13.35 -7.38
CA LEU A 40 11.91 13.63 -8.76
C LEU A 40 13.04 13.13 -9.66
N GLU A 41 12.67 12.43 -10.72
CA GLU A 41 13.54 12.03 -11.81
C GLU A 41 13.07 12.73 -13.08
N ASP A 42 13.88 13.61 -13.63
CA ASP A 42 13.51 14.33 -14.87
C ASP A 42 14.09 13.61 -16.08
N TRP A 43 13.23 12.99 -16.85
CA TRP A 43 13.54 12.28 -18.09
C TRP A 43 12.87 12.92 -19.30
N SER A 44 12.36 14.16 -19.17
CA SER A 44 11.66 14.88 -20.23
C SER A 44 12.51 15.19 -21.46
N GLY A 45 13.83 15.07 -21.34
CA GLY A 45 14.77 15.21 -22.45
C GLY A 45 15.11 13.90 -23.18
N LEU A 46 14.57 12.76 -22.74
CA LEU A 46 14.79 11.46 -23.40
C LEU A 46 13.76 11.20 -24.50
N GLU A 47 14.13 10.35 -25.45
CA GLU A 47 13.14 9.78 -26.39
C GLU A 47 12.13 8.90 -25.64
N GLU A 48 10.91 8.77 -26.15
CA GLU A 48 9.81 8.08 -25.47
C GLU A 48 10.15 6.61 -25.15
N SER A 49 10.82 5.92 -26.07
CA SER A 49 11.27 4.53 -25.89
C SER A 49 12.31 4.41 -24.77
N GLU A 50 13.28 5.33 -24.73
CA GLU A 50 14.34 5.35 -23.72
C GLU A 50 13.75 5.65 -22.33
N ALA A 51 12.83 6.63 -22.25
CA ALA A 51 12.13 6.94 -21.00
C ALA A 51 11.30 5.75 -20.48
N ALA A 52 10.65 5.00 -21.38
CA ALA A 52 9.88 3.80 -21.04
C ALA A 52 10.79 2.67 -20.52
N GLU A 53 11.91 2.41 -21.19
CA GLU A 53 12.90 1.40 -20.76
C GLU A 53 13.49 1.76 -19.40
N ARG A 54 13.82 3.03 -19.19
CA ARG A 54 14.34 3.53 -17.92
C ARG A 54 13.32 3.40 -16.79
N LEU A 55 12.06 3.69 -17.05
CA LEU A 55 10.98 3.51 -16.09
C LEU A 55 10.82 2.04 -15.72
N ALA A 56 10.82 1.14 -16.70
CA ALA A 56 10.72 -0.30 -16.46
C ALA A 56 11.90 -0.81 -15.62
N ALA A 57 13.13 -0.38 -15.94
CA ALA A 57 14.33 -0.74 -15.18
C ALA A 57 14.26 -0.21 -13.73
N ALA A 58 13.83 1.03 -13.52
CA ALA A 58 13.67 1.62 -12.21
C ALA A 58 12.58 0.91 -11.37
N CYS A 59 11.46 0.54 -11.99
CA CYS A 59 10.42 -0.26 -11.33
C CYS A 59 10.94 -1.66 -10.94
N ALA A 60 11.72 -2.31 -11.81
CA ALA A 60 12.33 -3.59 -11.51
C ALA A 60 13.35 -3.51 -10.36
N GLU A 61 14.08 -2.42 -10.25
CA GLU A 61 15.00 -2.18 -9.14
C GLU A 61 14.24 -1.92 -7.82
N GLU A 62 13.16 -1.14 -7.87
CA GLU A 62 12.28 -0.95 -6.70
C GLU A 62 11.74 -2.27 -6.16
N GLN A 63 11.37 -3.21 -7.04
CA GLN A 63 10.88 -4.54 -6.65
C GLN A 63 11.95 -5.40 -5.99
N ARG A 64 13.22 -5.27 -6.42
CA ARG A 64 14.35 -6.03 -5.86
C ARG A 64 14.89 -5.41 -4.57
N THR A 65 14.70 -4.11 -4.38
CA THR A 65 15.22 -3.40 -3.21
C THR A 65 14.43 -3.80 -1.97
N PRO A 66 15.03 -4.49 -0.99
CA PRO A 66 14.33 -4.94 0.20
C PRO A 66 13.86 -3.76 1.04
N PHE A 67 12.85 -3.99 1.86
CA PHE A 67 12.42 -3.07 2.91
C PHE A 67 13.07 -3.43 4.23
N ASP A 68 13.52 -2.42 4.98
CA ASP A 68 13.88 -2.59 6.39
C ASP A 68 12.60 -2.56 7.23
N LEU A 69 12.20 -3.71 7.74
CA LEU A 69 10.96 -3.83 8.50
C LEU A 69 11.06 -3.16 9.88
N VAL A 70 12.27 -3.02 10.42
CA VAL A 70 12.53 -2.49 11.76
C VAL A 70 12.61 -0.95 11.74
N HIS A 71 13.29 -0.40 10.76
CA HIS A 71 13.51 1.05 10.70
C HIS A 71 12.57 1.74 9.71
N GLY A 72 11.99 1.00 8.72
CA GLY A 72 11.13 1.58 7.70
C GLY A 72 11.85 2.58 6.78
N PRO A 73 11.12 3.39 6.03
CA PRO A 73 9.68 3.32 5.80
C PRO A 73 9.28 2.10 4.95
N LEU A 74 8.05 1.60 5.15
CA LEU A 74 7.52 0.46 4.39
C LEU A 74 6.74 0.87 3.13
N VAL A 75 6.83 2.14 2.78
CA VAL A 75 6.30 2.72 1.54
C VAL A 75 7.36 3.62 0.94
N ARG A 76 7.65 3.47 -0.35
CA ARG A 76 8.53 4.35 -1.12
C ARG A 76 7.73 5.02 -2.22
N LEU A 77 8.00 6.30 -2.43
CA LEU A 77 7.27 7.17 -3.36
C LEU A 77 8.27 7.99 -4.18
N TRP A 78 8.12 8.01 -5.50
CA TRP A 78 8.87 8.92 -6.35
C TRP A 78 8.12 9.20 -7.66
N LEU A 79 8.50 10.27 -8.37
CA LEU A 79 7.86 10.74 -9.58
C LEU A 79 8.88 10.88 -10.70
N ALA A 80 8.61 10.27 -11.85
CA ALA A 80 9.32 10.53 -13.09
C ALA A 80 8.55 11.56 -13.93
N VAL A 81 9.24 12.58 -14.41
CA VAL A 81 8.75 13.52 -15.40
C VAL A 81 9.17 12.99 -16.78
N LEU A 82 8.20 12.50 -17.54
CA LEU A 82 8.45 11.90 -18.86
C LEU A 82 8.33 12.94 -19.99
N THR A 83 7.39 13.87 -19.83
CA THR A 83 7.22 15.06 -20.68
C THR A 83 6.65 16.19 -19.81
N PRO A 84 6.54 17.41 -20.28
CA PRO A 84 5.89 18.50 -19.53
C PRO A 84 4.48 18.20 -19.06
N VAL A 85 3.79 17.23 -19.68
CA VAL A 85 2.39 16.87 -19.39
C VAL A 85 2.20 15.39 -19.03
N LYS A 86 3.26 14.58 -19.12
CA LYS A 86 3.20 13.13 -18.81
C LYS A 86 4.17 12.79 -17.69
N HIS A 87 3.64 12.25 -16.62
CA HIS A 87 4.41 11.87 -15.42
C HIS A 87 4.07 10.44 -15.03
N ALA A 88 5.00 9.78 -14.37
CA ALA A 88 4.79 8.46 -13.78
C ALA A 88 5.04 8.53 -12.26
N LEU A 89 4.00 8.34 -11.47
CA LEU A 89 4.10 8.17 -10.02
C LEU A 89 4.36 6.70 -9.71
N VAL A 90 5.49 6.41 -9.08
CA VAL A 90 5.84 5.06 -8.60
C VAL A 90 5.59 4.98 -7.10
N ILE A 91 4.79 3.99 -6.72
CA ILE A 91 4.45 3.69 -5.33
C ILE A 91 4.82 2.24 -5.08
N THR A 92 5.75 2.02 -4.17
CA THR A 92 6.16 0.68 -3.74
C THR A 92 5.83 0.53 -2.26
N ALA A 93 5.07 -0.49 -1.90
CA ALA A 93 4.69 -0.77 -0.52
C ALA A 93 5.00 -2.21 -0.16
N HIS A 94 5.49 -2.44 1.07
CA HIS A 94 5.65 -3.79 1.58
C HIS A 94 4.28 -4.42 1.84
N HIS A 95 4.12 -5.71 1.51
CA HIS A 95 2.82 -6.40 1.59
C HIS A 95 2.23 -6.51 3.00
N LEU A 96 3.06 -6.32 4.05
CA LEU A 96 2.60 -6.21 5.44
C LEU A 96 1.73 -4.97 5.73
N VAL A 97 1.82 -3.94 4.90
CA VAL A 97 1.10 -2.66 5.11
C VAL A 97 0.12 -2.30 4.01
N CYS A 98 0.14 -3.03 2.90
CA CYS A 98 -0.73 -2.77 1.75
C CYS A 98 -0.85 -4.02 0.88
N ASP A 99 -2.05 -4.50 0.66
CA ASP A 99 -2.36 -5.56 -0.31
C ASP A 99 -2.99 -4.97 -1.59
N GLY A 100 -3.35 -5.83 -2.55
CA GLY A 100 -3.92 -5.39 -3.82
C GLY A 100 -5.24 -4.64 -3.66
N TRP A 101 -6.08 -5.03 -2.71
CA TRP A 101 -7.34 -4.35 -2.41
C TRP A 101 -7.08 -2.96 -1.81
N SER A 102 -6.21 -2.91 -0.80
CA SER A 102 -5.77 -1.66 -0.17
C SER A 102 -5.16 -0.70 -1.18
N PHE A 103 -4.34 -1.22 -2.11
CA PHE A 103 -3.71 -0.39 -3.14
C PHE A 103 -4.75 0.29 -4.04
N GLY A 104 -5.78 -0.44 -4.48
CA GLY A 104 -6.90 0.13 -5.25
C GLY A 104 -7.61 1.27 -4.51
N MET A 105 -7.88 1.08 -3.22
CA MET A 105 -8.47 2.12 -2.37
C MET A 105 -7.55 3.34 -2.22
N LEU A 106 -6.25 3.12 -2.00
CA LEU A 106 -5.28 4.20 -1.86
C LEU A 106 -5.19 5.07 -3.12
N ILE A 107 -5.22 4.47 -4.31
CA ILE A 107 -5.21 5.21 -5.58
C ILE A 107 -6.50 6.02 -5.76
N ALA A 108 -7.66 5.46 -5.42
CA ALA A 108 -8.94 6.18 -5.48
C ALA A 108 -8.98 7.38 -4.50
N GLU A 109 -8.50 7.19 -3.27
CA GLU A 109 -8.41 8.27 -2.28
C GLU A 109 -7.37 9.32 -2.68
N LEU A 110 -6.20 8.91 -3.19
CA LEU A 110 -5.19 9.81 -3.72
C LEU A 110 -5.75 10.70 -4.82
N SER A 111 -6.50 10.11 -5.76
CA SER A 111 -7.15 10.84 -6.83
C SER A 111 -8.13 11.89 -6.28
N THR A 112 -8.92 11.51 -5.26
CA THR A 112 -9.87 12.41 -4.60
C THR A 112 -9.15 13.56 -3.89
N LEU A 113 -8.10 13.26 -3.13
CA LEU A 113 -7.26 14.25 -2.43
C LEU A 113 -6.58 15.19 -3.43
N TYR A 114 -6.02 14.66 -4.50
CA TYR A 114 -5.34 15.44 -5.54
C TYR A 114 -6.29 16.42 -6.22
N ASN A 115 -7.46 15.95 -6.67
CA ASN A 115 -8.45 16.77 -7.36
C ASN A 115 -9.01 17.86 -6.46
N ALA A 116 -9.29 17.54 -5.20
CA ALA A 116 -9.75 18.56 -4.24
C ALA A 116 -8.68 19.64 -4.02
N ARG A 117 -7.41 19.27 -3.87
CA ARG A 117 -6.31 20.23 -3.72
C ARG A 117 -6.09 21.07 -4.98
N LEU A 118 -6.23 20.44 -6.15
CA LEU A 118 -6.12 21.16 -7.43
C LEU A 118 -7.22 22.23 -7.55
N ALA A 119 -8.43 21.94 -7.06
CA ALA A 119 -9.55 22.87 -7.01
C ALA A 119 -9.47 23.90 -5.86
N GLY A 120 -8.38 23.87 -5.05
CA GLY A 120 -8.20 24.79 -3.92
C GLY A 120 -9.07 24.46 -2.70
N GLY A 121 -9.64 23.25 -2.63
CA GLY A 121 -10.51 22.78 -1.55
C GLY A 121 -9.93 21.61 -0.75
N GLU A 122 -10.77 21.05 0.12
CA GLU A 122 -10.48 19.87 0.91
C GLU A 122 -11.34 18.70 0.45
N ALA A 123 -10.72 17.49 0.43
CA ALA A 123 -11.43 16.27 0.11
C ALA A 123 -12.33 15.83 1.27
N LYS A 124 -13.57 15.46 0.96
CA LYS A 124 -14.50 14.85 1.91
C LYS A 124 -14.42 13.34 1.76
N LEU A 125 -13.57 12.70 2.57
CA LEU A 125 -13.46 11.26 2.66
C LEU A 125 -14.07 10.77 3.98
N PRO A 126 -14.75 9.60 3.99
CA PRO A 126 -15.26 9.01 5.23
C PRO A 126 -14.08 8.68 6.17
N PRO A 127 -14.28 8.59 7.50
CA PRO A 127 -13.21 8.18 8.42
C PRO A 127 -12.56 6.86 7.98
N ALA A 128 -11.22 6.81 8.01
CA ALA A 128 -10.49 5.57 7.77
C ALA A 128 -10.43 4.75 9.07
N MET A 129 -10.83 3.48 9.00
CA MET A 129 -10.61 2.56 10.11
C MET A 129 -9.11 2.26 10.20
N SER A 130 -8.56 2.30 11.41
CA SER A 130 -7.17 1.88 11.61
C SER A 130 -7.07 0.35 11.62
N PHE A 131 -5.94 -0.19 11.16
CA PHE A 131 -5.70 -1.64 11.23
C PHE A 131 -5.72 -2.15 12.68
N ARG A 132 -5.30 -1.31 13.64
CA ARG A 132 -5.40 -1.63 15.07
C ARG A 132 -6.84 -1.82 15.51
N ASP A 133 -7.75 -0.95 15.12
CA ASP A 133 -9.16 -1.05 15.48
C ASP A 133 -9.80 -2.27 14.83
N TYR A 134 -9.45 -2.54 13.57
CA TYR A 134 -9.84 -3.76 12.87
C TYR A 134 -9.35 -5.02 13.59
N ALA A 135 -8.08 -5.06 14.01
CA ALA A 135 -7.53 -6.18 14.77
C ALA A 135 -8.25 -6.40 16.11
N HIS A 136 -8.61 -5.31 16.79
CA HIS A 136 -9.42 -5.41 18.01
C HIS A 136 -10.83 -5.96 17.75
N GLU A 137 -11.48 -5.54 16.66
CA GLU A 137 -12.78 -6.11 16.27
C GLU A 137 -12.67 -7.61 15.96
N LEU A 138 -11.64 -8.02 15.21
CA LEU A 138 -11.38 -9.45 14.97
C LEU A 138 -11.17 -10.23 16.28
N GLN A 139 -10.44 -9.65 17.22
CA GLN A 139 -10.22 -10.28 18.53
C GLN A 139 -11.52 -10.51 19.31
N LYS A 140 -12.46 -9.56 19.26
CA LYS A 140 -13.78 -9.71 19.87
C LYS A 140 -14.63 -10.82 19.23
N MET A 141 -14.38 -11.10 17.95
CA MET A 141 -15.07 -12.17 17.23
C MET A 141 -14.50 -13.57 17.55
N GLN A 142 -13.30 -13.64 18.15
CA GLN A 142 -12.71 -14.92 18.54
C GLN A 142 -13.60 -15.65 19.53
N GLY A 143 -13.94 -16.92 19.21
CA GLY A 143 -14.83 -17.75 20.01
C GLY A 143 -16.31 -17.41 19.87
N SER A 144 -16.69 -16.49 18.97
CA SER A 144 -18.10 -16.22 18.66
C SER A 144 -18.78 -17.43 18.01
N SER A 145 -20.11 -17.49 18.08
CA SER A 145 -20.90 -18.55 17.44
C SER A 145 -20.72 -18.58 15.92
N GLU A 146 -20.52 -17.40 15.30
CA GLU A 146 -20.25 -17.26 13.87
C GLU A 146 -18.90 -17.87 13.50
N GLN A 147 -17.85 -17.60 14.27
CA GLN A 147 -16.53 -18.18 14.04
C GLN A 147 -16.54 -19.70 14.24
N GLN A 148 -17.17 -20.19 15.30
CA GLN A 148 -17.31 -21.63 15.55
C GLN A 148 -18.07 -22.32 14.42
N SER A 149 -19.15 -21.72 13.93
CA SER A 149 -19.92 -22.24 12.80
C SER A 149 -19.10 -22.28 11.51
N ALA A 150 -18.30 -21.23 11.24
CA ALA A 150 -17.42 -21.18 10.10
C ALA A 150 -16.30 -22.24 10.19
N GLU A 151 -15.72 -22.43 11.38
CA GLU A 151 -14.71 -23.45 11.63
C GLU A 151 -15.25 -24.86 11.39
N VAL A 152 -16.42 -25.18 11.95
CA VAL A 152 -17.11 -26.47 11.72
C VAL A 152 -17.39 -26.67 10.24
N TYR A 153 -17.87 -25.65 9.53
CA TYR A 153 -18.14 -25.73 8.09
C TYR A 153 -16.87 -26.10 7.32
N TRP A 154 -15.75 -25.42 7.54
CA TRP A 154 -14.50 -25.67 6.81
C TRP A 154 -13.87 -27.00 7.17
N ILE A 155 -13.92 -27.42 8.45
CA ILE A 155 -13.44 -28.74 8.87
C ILE A 155 -14.25 -29.84 8.17
N GLU A 156 -15.57 -29.70 8.09
CA GLU A 156 -16.43 -30.67 7.41
C GLU A 156 -16.18 -30.74 5.90
N GLN A 157 -15.92 -29.56 5.24
CA GLN A 157 -15.58 -29.53 3.81
C GLN A 157 -14.29 -30.31 3.47
N PHE A 158 -13.35 -30.33 4.38
CA PHE A 158 -12.02 -30.94 4.15
C PHE A 158 -11.73 -32.15 5.03
N LYS A 159 -12.73 -32.75 5.66
CA LYS A 159 -12.57 -33.91 6.55
C LYS A 159 -11.93 -35.13 5.86
N ASP A 160 -12.17 -35.30 4.57
CA ASP A 160 -11.63 -36.39 3.76
C ASP A 160 -10.31 -35.98 3.05
N GLY A 161 -9.72 -34.83 3.42
CA GLY A 161 -8.55 -34.25 2.82
C GLY A 161 -8.85 -33.28 1.68
N ALA A 162 -7.96 -32.35 1.45
CA ALA A 162 -8.05 -31.44 0.31
C ALA A 162 -7.55 -32.15 -0.96
N PRO A 163 -8.29 -32.06 -2.10
CA PRO A 163 -7.81 -32.63 -3.35
C PRO A 163 -6.53 -31.92 -3.78
N ALA A 164 -5.50 -32.72 -4.12
CA ALA A 164 -4.29 -32.17 -4.68
C ALA A 164 -4.55 -31.68 -6.12
N LEU A 165 -4.15 -30.46 -6.41
CA LEU A 165 -4.17 -29.92 -7.77
C LEU A 165 -2.82 -30.25 -8.43
N GLU A 166 -2.83 -31.19 -9.36
CA GLU A 166 -1.68 -31.52 -10.21
C GLU A 166 -1.75 -30.66 -11.48
N LEU A 167 -0.98 -29.60 -11.52
CA LEU A 167 -0.81 -28.79 -12.73
C LEU A 167 0.35 -29.39 -13.54
N PRO A 168 0.20 -29.49 -14.88
CA PRO A 168 1.35 -29.86 -15.73
C PRO A 168 2.45 -28.81 -15.54
N THR A 169 3.63 -29.27 -15.20
CA THR A 169 4.84 -28.44 -15.12
C THR A 169 5.62 -28.59 -16.41
N ASP A 170 6.16 -27.48 -16.92
CA ASP A 170 7.06 -27.45 -18.10
C ASP A 170 8.40 -28.15 -17.80
#